data_6216d66a8b17e5e93382401763325846
#
_entry.id   6216d66a8b17e5e93382401763325846
#
_cell.length_a   1.000
_cell.length_b   1.000
_cell.length_c   1.000
_cell.angle_alpha   90.00
_cell.angle_beta   90.00
_cell.angle_gamma   90.00
#
_symmetry.space_group_name_H-M   'P 1'
#
loop_
_entity.id
_entity.type
_entity.pdbx_description
1 polymer ?
#
loop_
_entity_poly.entity_id
_entity_poly.type
_entity_poly.pdbx_seq_one_letter_code
_entity_poly.pdbx_strand_id
1 'polypeptide(L)'
;QNNLSFSSYTSVSSLRSKIDVLGAEDWVKARQLMASETGDLTFLDENFGAATDWQNEIFRTGVTQNYSVSASGGSKSSNYLFSLSYMDQEGVVINSGLDRITGRLNLRQNLLNDILILEANLTAANINNQWAPVGNGGGAGGDLIGNALRANPTMPVYNGNGDFFQPNTTTFNPVAMANLIDDRSQTDSFLANVAATFKLAKGLTNKTNV
;
A
#
# COMPACT_ATOMS: atom_id res chain seq x y z
N GLN A 1 -0.79 -19.51 34.16
CA GLN A 1 0.12 -19.98 33.10
C GLN A 1 0.44 -18.78 32.19
N ASN A 2 1.70 -18.58 31.89
CA ASN A 2 2.15 -17.52 30.96
C ASN A 2 2.52 -18.16 29.63
N ASN A 3 2.20 -17.48 28.53
CA ASN A 3 2.51 -17.92 27.20
C ASN A 3 3.15 -16.76 26.41
N LEU A 4 4.21 -17.07 25.70
CA LEU A 4 4.87 -16.16 24.76
C LEU A 4 4.80 -16.82 23.38
N SER A 5 4.31 -16.09 22.38
CA SER A 5 4.27 -16.56 21.01
C SER A 5 4.90 -15.54 20.06
N PHE A 6 5.56 -16.06 19.06
CA PHE A 6 6.08 -15.30 17.91
C PHE A 6 5.50 -15.92 16.65
N SER A 7 5.08 -15.08 15.73
CA SER A 7 4.67 -15.50 14.39
C SER A 7 5.23 -14.56 13.34
N SER A 8 5.55 -15.11 12.18
CA SER A 8 5.92 -14.34 11.01
C SER A 8 5.37 -14.99 9.76
N TYR A 9 5.06 -14.18 8.77
CA TYR A 9 4.76 -14.66 7.43
C TYR A 9 5.34 -13.71 6.39
N THR A 10 5.61 -14.27 5.22
CA THR A 10 5.96 -13.52 4.02
C THR A 10 4.97 -13.89 2.94
N SER A 11 4.45 -12.90 2.23
CA SER A 11 3.62 -13.11 1.06
C SER A 11 4.16 -12.33 -0.13
N VAL A 12 3.79 -12.78 -1.33
CA VAL A 12 4.24 -12.20 -2.59
C VAL A 12 3.00 -11.85 -3.40
N SER A 13 2.95 -10.65 -3.92
CA SER A 13 1.86 -10.14 -4.75
C SER A 13 2.40 -9.74 -6.11
N SER A 14 1.76 -10.17 -7.18
CA SER A 14 2.10 -9.79 -8.55
C SER A 14 0.85 -9.44 -9.32
N LEU A 15 1.02 -8.69 -10.39
CA LEU A 15 -0.06 -8.41 -11.32
C LEU A 15 -0.55 -9.72 -11.95
N ARG A 16 -1.85 -9.96 -11.93
CA ARG A 16 -2.45 -11.17 -12.50
C ARG A 16 -2.34 -11.24 -14.02
N SER A 17 -2.55 -10.10 -14.67
CA SER A 17 -2.46 -9.97 -16.13
C SER A 17 -2.21 -8.52 -16.48
N LYS A 18 -1.50 -8.29 -17.58
CA LYS A 18 -1.35 -6.97 -18.19
C LYS A 18 -2.44 -6.75 -19.21
N ILE A 19 -2.64 -5.49 -19.57
CA ILE A 19 -3.49 -5.10 -20.70
C ILE A 19 -2.65 -5.24 -21.97
N ASP A 20 -3.21 -5.86 -22.99
CA ASP A 20 -2.56 -5.99 -24.26
C ASP A 20 -2.56 -4.65 -25.00
N VAL A 21 -1.38 -4.15 -25.30
CA VAL A 21 -1.14 -2.88 -25.99
C VAL A 21 -0.14 -3.10 -27.12
N LEU A 22 -0.09 -2.18 -28.08
CA LEU A 22 0.88 -2.26 -29.18
C LEU A 22 2.31 -2.17 -28.67
N GLY A 23 3.14 -3.14 -29.04
CA GLY A 23 4.58 -3.04 -28.88
C GLY A 23 5.20 -2.04 -29.87
N ALA A 24 6.47 -1.71 -29.69
CA ALA A 24 7.15 -0.67 -30.50
C ALA A 24 7.07 -0.93 -32.01
N GLU A 25 7.27 -2.18 -32.44
CA GLU A 25 7.23 -2.55 -33.88
C GLU A 25 5.83 -2.34 -34.50
N ASP A 26 4.78 -2.84 -33.83
CA ASP A 26 3.42 -2.74 -34.32
C ASP A 26 2.89 -1.31 -34.22
N TRP A 27 3.33 -0.57 -33.19
CA TRP A 27 3.04 0.85 -33.07
C TRP A 27 3.63 1.64 -34.25
N VAL A 28 4.91 1.40 -34.64
CA VAL A 28 5.54 2.05 -35.79
C VAL A 28 4.80 1.72 -37.07
N LYS A 29 4.42 0.44 -37.31
CA LYS A 29 3.61 0.04 -38.45
C LYS A 29 2.26 0.78 -38.49
N ALA A 30 1.59 0.89 -37.35
CA ALA A 30 0.33 1.61 -37.28
C ALA A 30 0.50 3.11 -37.61
N ARG A 31 1.56 3.75 -37.14
CA ARG A 31 1.87 5.16 -37.46
C ARG A 31 2.22 5.37 -38.93
N GLN A 32 2.98 4.43 -39.52
CA GLN A 32 3.28 4.45 -40.98
C GLN A 32 2.00 4.32 -41.81
N LEU A 33 1.08 3.41 -41.40
CA LEU A 33 -0.19 3.27 -42.09
C LEU A 33 -1.01 4.58 -41.97
N MET A 34 -1.11 5.17 -40.81
CA MET A 34 -1.80 6.45 -40.59
C MET A 34 -1.20 7.57 -41.47
N ALA A 35 0.13 7.67 -41.54
CA ALA A 35 0.80 8.64 -42.39
C ALA A 35 0.48 8.43 -43.88
N SER A 36 0.43 7.16 -44.36
CA SER A 36 0.10 6.83 -45.75
C SER A 36 -1.35 7.11 -46.12
N GLU A 37 -2.28 6.91 -45.17
CA GLU A 37 -3.70 7.10 -45.37
C GLU A 37 -4.11 8.59 -45.31
N THR A 38 -3.49 9.36 -44.40
CA THR A 38 -3.84 10.76 -44.16
C THR A 38 -2.98 11.75 -44.93
N GLY A 39 -1.79 11.34 -45.36
CA GLY A 39 -0.76 12.20 -45.95
C GLY A 39 -0.02 13.06 -44.91
N ASP A 40 -0.31 12.85 -43.61
CA ASP A 40 0.35 13.59 -42.52
C ASP A 40 1.60 12.84 -42.03
N LEU A 41 2.76 13.34 -42.43
CA LEU A 41 4.04 12.76 -42.07
C LEU A 41 4.48 12.98 -40.64
N THR A 42 3.78 13.85 -39.86
CA THR A 42 4.10 14.08 -38.44
C THR A 42 3.94 12.82 -37.60
N PHE A 43 3.12 11.86 -38.06
CA PHE A 43 3.02 10.54 -37.42
C PHE A 43 4.34 9.79 -37.37
N LEU A 44 5.29 10.07 -38.26
CA LEU A 44 6.60 9.41 -38.33
C LEU A 44 7.63 10.01 -37.37
N ASP A 45 7.43 11.26 -36.97
CA ASP A 45 8.37 12.01 -36.10
C ASP A 45 8.35 11.50 -34.64
N GLU A 46 7.37 10.67 -34.30
CA GLU A 46 7.22 10.13 -32.94
C GLU A 46 7.95 8.79 -32.72
N ASN A 47 8.82 8.36 -33.62
CA ASN A 47 9.64 7.18 -33.45
C ASN A 47 10.98 7.54 -32.80
N PHE A 48 11.11 7.22 -31.51
CA PHE A 48 12.32 7.50 -30.70
C PHE A 48 13.32 6.35 -30.67
N GLY A 49 13.01 5.22 -31.35
CA GLY A 49 13.96 4.11 -31.58
C GLY A 49 14.11 3.13 -30.40
N ALA A 50 13.38 3.28 -29.31
CA ALA A 50 13.36 2.32 -28.22
C ALA A 50 12.27 1.25 -28.40
N ALA A 51 12.23 0.26 -27.49
CA ALA A 51 11.18 -0.74 -27.39
C ALA A 51 10.86 -0.95 -25.90
N THR A 52 10.04 -0.05 -25.36
CA THR A 52 9.72 0.00 -23.92
C THR A 52 8.37 -0.65 -23.64
N ASP A 53 8.34 -1.68 -22.80
CA ASP A 53 7.12 -2.19 -22.17
C ASP A 53 6.85 -1.39 -20.89
N TRP A 54 6.09 -0.32 -21.03
CA TRP A 54 5.79 0.60 -19.93
C TRP A 54 5.10 -0.07 -18.75
N GLN A 55 4.32 -1.13 -18.96
CA GLN A 55 3.72 -1.88 -17.87
C GLN A 55 4.79 -2.67 -17.08
N ASN A 56 5.82 -3.23 -17.75
CA ASN A 56 6.93 -3.84 -17.04
C ASN A 56 7.76 -2.84 -16.24
N GLU A 57 7.87 -1.61 -16.72
CA GLU A 57 8.65 -0.57 -16.06
C GLU A 57 7.98 -0.04 -14.78
N ILE A 58 6.65 -0.05 -14.70
CA ILE A 58 5.89 0.49 -13.56
C ILE A 58 5.38 -0.57 -12.59
N PHE A 59 5.30 -1.84 -13.02
CA PHE A 59 4.84 -2.92 -12.15
C PHE A 59 6.01 -3.78 -11.67
N ARG A 60 5.89 -4.25 -10.45
CA ARG A 60 6.82 -5.18 -9.82
C ARG A 60 6.09 -6.27 -9.06
N THR A 61 6.83 -7.28 -8.68
CA THR A 61 6.39 -8.20 -7.64
C THR A 61 6.62 -7.54 -6.29
N GLY A 62 5.54 -7.29 -5.55
CA GLY A 62 5.59 -6.74 -4.20
C GLY A 62 5.74 -7.85 -3.16
N VAL A 63 6.52 -7.59 -2.13
CA VAL A 63 6.72 -8.50 -0.99
C VAL A 63 6.07 -7.88 0.24
N THR A 64 5.32 -8.69 0.98
CA THR A 64 4.79 -8.31 2.29
C THR A 64 5.43 -9.19 3.36
N GLN A 65 5.96 -8.55 4.40
CA GLN A 65 6.50 -9.22 5.58
C GLN A 65 5.71 -8.78 6.81
N ASN A 66 5.35 -9.76 7.63
CA ASN A 66 4.70 -9.50 8.90
C ASN A 66 5.40 -10.25 10.03
N TYR A 67 5.60 -9.56 11.12
CA TYR A 67 6.17 -10.11 12.34
C TYR A 67 5.26 -9.75 13.51
N SER A 68 4.94 -10.70 14.35
CA SER A 68 4.18 -10.43 15.56
C SER A 68 4.68 -11.22 16.75
N VAL A 69 4.67 -10.55 17.89
CA VAL A 69 5.00 -11.11 19.18
C VAL A 69 3.80 -10.89 20.09
N SER A 70 3.43 -11.90 20.87
CA SER A 70 2.41 -11.74 21.88
C SER A 70 2.78 -12.47 23.18
N ALA A 71 2.44 -11.82 24.29
CA ALA A 71 2.58 -12.37 25.62
C ALA A 71 1.22 -12.37 26.31
N SER A 72 0.81 -13.50 26.82
CA SER A 72 -0.43 -13.63 27.56
C SER A 72 -0.23 -14.43 28.85
N GLY A 73 -1.03 -14.13 29.83
CA GLY A 73 -0.97 -14.84 31.09
C GLY A 73 -2.11 -14.44 32.00
N GLY A 74 -2.13 -15.07 33.15
CA GLY A 74 -3.12 -14.74 34.11
C GLY A 74 -3.21 -15.72 35.27
N SER A 75 -4.06 -15.36 36.22
CA SER A 75 -4.45 -16.09 37.40
C SER A 75 -5.96 -16.23 37.42
N LYS A 76 -6.51 -16.71 38.54
CA LYS A 76 -7.98 -16.75 38.77
C LYS A 76 -8.60 -15.33 38.74
N SER A 77 -7.83 -14.31 39.12
CA SER A 77 -8.32 -12.95 39.28
C SER A 77 -7.77 -11.95 38.28
N SER A 78 -6.80 -12.34 37.45
CA SER A 78 -6.11 -11.44 36.52
C SER A 78 -5.82 -12.12 35.21
N ASN A 79 -6.11 -11.46 34.10
CA ASN A 79 -5.73 -11.93 32.78
C ASN A 79 -5.15 -10.75 31.99
N TYR A 80 -4.10 -11.01 31.23
CA TYR A 80 -3.52 -10.03 30.34
C TYR A 80 -3.15 -10.65 28.99
N LEU A 81 -3.22 -9.83 27.95
CA LEU A 81 -2.70 -10.11 26.63
C LEU A 81 -2.03 -8.82 26.12
N PHE A 82 -0.76 -8.92 25.83
CA PHE A 82 -0.02 -7.89 25.10
C PHE A 82 0.36 -8.44 23.73
N SER A 83 0.27 -7.62 22.69
CA SER A 83 0.81 -7.98 21.37
C SER A 83 1.42 -6.77 20.68
N LEU A 84 2.49 -7.02 19.94
CA LEU A 84 3.13 -6.06 19.08
C LEU A 84 3.30 -6.70 17.70
N SER A 85 2.90 -6.00 16.65
CA SER A 85 3.08 -6.46 15.27
C SER A 85 3.69 -5.35 14.42
N TYR A 86 4.55 -5.77 13.50
CA TYR A 86 5.11 -4.93 12.44
C TYR A 86 4.80 -5.57 11.10
N MET A 87 4.31 -4.78 10.17
CA MET A 87 4.06 -5.17 8.79
C MET A 87 4.74 -4.19 7.87
N ASP A 88 5.46 -4.72 6.90
CA ASP A 88 6.05 -4.00 5.78
C ASP A 88 5.50 -4.60 4.49
N GLN A 89 4.92 -3.78 3.64
CA GLN A 89 4.26 -4.20 2.42
C GLN A 89 4.74 -3.34 1.24
N GLU A 90 5.41 -3.96 0.31
CA GLU A 90 5.65 -3.35 -1.00
C GLU A 90 4.42 -3.47 -1.90
N GLY A 91 4.05 -2.38 -2.57
CA GLY A 91 3.01 -2.39 -3.59
C GLY A 91 3.49 -2.99 -4.91
N VAL A 92 2.53 -3.45 -5.73
CA VAL A 92 2.80 -3.97 -7.09
C VAL A 92 3.16 -2.87 -8.10
N VAL A 93 2.88 -1.62 -7.78
CA VAL A 93 3.38 -0.45 -8.52
C VAL A 93 4.68 -0.01 -7.87
N ILE A 94 5.68 0.34 -8.67
CA ILE A 94 6.95 0.85 -8.15
C ILE A 94 6.72 2.09 -7.25
N ASN A 95 7.56 2.26 -6.23
CA ASN A 95 7.49 3.36 -5.26
C ASN A 95 6.12 3.49 -4.54
N SER A 96 5.41 2.40 -4.38
CA SER A 96 4.25 2.32 -3.49
C SER A 96 4.46 1.29 -2.40
N GLY A 97 3.92 1.54 -1.23
CA GLY A 97 4.06 0.63 -0.10
C GLY A 97 3.38 1.14 1.16
N LEU A 98 3.44 0.33 2.20
CA LEU A 98 2.89 0.63 3.51
C LEU A 98 3.73 -0.06 4.58
N ASP A 99 4.08 0.66 5.63
CA ASP A 99 4.55 0.07 6.88
C ASP A 99 3.60 0.38 8.03
N ARG A 100 3.44 -0.58 8.93
CA ARG A 100 2.53 -0.47 10.06
C ARG A 100 3.08 -1.15 11.31
N ILE A 101 3.11 -0.40 12.39
CA ILE A 101 3.31 -0.92 13.73
C ILE A 101 1.97 -0.89 14.47
N THR A 102 1.61 -1.97 15.16
CA THR A 102 0.40 -2.04 15.99
C THR A 102 0.73 -2.68 17.32
N GLY A 103 0.43 -1.95 18.40
CA GLY A 103 0.48 -2.46 19.77
C GLY A 103 -0.92 -2.65 20.32
N ARG A 104 -1.17 -3.75 21.05
CA ARG A 104 -2.43 -4.04 21.73
C ARG A 104 -2.16 -4.50 23.14
N LEU A 105 -3.00 -4.03 24.07
CA LEU A 105 -3.01 -4.45 25.45
C LEU A 105 -4.45 -4.71 25.89
N ASN A 106 -4.72 -5.93 26.32
CA ASN A 106 -5.98 -6.31 26.94
C ASN A 106 -5.71 -6.74 28.37
N LEU A 107 -6.39 -6.12 29.30
CA LEU A 107 -6.28 -6.39 30.72
C LEU A 107 -7.67 -6.69 31.29
N ARG A 108 -7.74 -7.68 32.18
CA ARG A 108 -8.91 -7.95 33.00
C ARG A 108 -8.45 -8.27 34.42
N GLN A 109 -9.00 -7.56 35.37
CA GLN A 109 -8.69 -7.72 36.80
C GLN A 109 -9.97 -7.85 37.59
N ASN A 110 -10.10 -8.95 38.32
CA ASN A 110 -11.14 -9.15 39.34
C ASN A 110 -10.62 -8.64 40.68
N LEU A 111 -11.40 -7.81 41.33
CA LEU A 111 -11.08 -7.15 42.60
C LEU A 111 -12.20 -7.40 43.60
N LEU A 112 -11.91 -7.19 44.87
CA LEU A 112 -12.89 -7.24 45.97
C LEU A 112 -13.66 -8.58 46.00
N ASN A 113 -12.95 -9.69 45.90
CA ASN A 113 -13.57 -11.05 45.85
C ASN A 113 -14.60 -11.18 44.70
N ASP A 114 -14.25 -10.71 43.49
CA ASP A 114 -15.07 -10.73 42.29
C ASP A 114 -16.30 -9.79 42.30
N ILE A 115 -16.38 -8.87 43.25
CA ILE A 115 -17.43 -7.84 43.28
C ILE A 115 -17.18 -6.79 42.17
N LEU A 116 -15.91 -6.45 41.91
CA LEU A 116 -15.52 -5.49 40.90
C LEU A 116 -14.65 -6.17 39.84
N ILE A 117 -15.02 -6.03 38.58
CA ILE A 117 -14.22 -6.48 37.43
C ILE A 117 -13.83 -5.25 36.62
N LEU A 118 -12.55 -5.03 36.48
CA LEU A 118 -12.00 -4.00 35.59
C LEU A 118 -11.50 -4.64 34.28
N GLU A 119 -11.85 -4.04 33.16
CA GLU A 119 -11.41 -4.43 31.82
C GLU A 119 -10.83 -3.19 31.14
N ALA A 120 -9.66 -3.33 30.53
CA ALA A 120 -9.04 -2.30 29.73
C ALA A 120 -8.53 -2.90 28.41
N ASN A 121 -8.94 -2.32 27.30
CA ASN A 121 -8.50 -2.70 25.97
C ASN A 121 -7.90 -1.46 25.30
N LEU A 122 -6.62 -1.54 24.96
CA LEU A 122 -5.89 -0.46 24.32
C LEU A 122 -5.34 -0.97 23.00
N THR A 123 -5.46 -0.15 21.96
CA THR A 123 -4.81 -0.40 20.66
C THR A 123 -4.18 0.91 20.19
N ALA A 124 -2.92 0.86 19.84
CA ALA A 124 -2.21 1.97 19.20
C ALA A 124 -1.60 1.47 17.89
N ALA A 125 -1.71 2.26 16.84
CA ALA A 125 -1.09 1.95 15.57
C ALA A 125 -0.52 3.21 14.92
N ASN A 126 0.64 3.04 14.28
CA ASN A 126 1.25 4.00 13.38
C ASN A 126 1.31 3.35 11.99
N ILE A 127 0.84 4.04 10.98
CA ILE A 127 0.77 3.59 9.60
C ILE A 127 1.40 4.66 8.74
N ASN A 128 2.43 4.30 7.98
CA ASN A 128 3.05 5.13 6.96
C ASN A 128 2.72 4.54 5.59
N ASN A 129 2.09 5.32 4.73
CA ASN A 129 1.79 4.92 3.36
C ASN A 129 2.64 5.74 2.40
N GLN A 130 3.11 5.11 1.35
CA GLN A 130 3.61 5.73 0.15
C GLN A 130 2.71 5.34 -1.01
N TRP A 131 2.10 6.34 -1.65
CA TRP A 131 1.11 6.14 -2.70
C TRP A 131 1.74 6.35 -4.08
N ALA A 132 1.48 5.42 -5.00
CA ALA A 132 1.71 5.71 -6.41
C ALA A 132 0.63 6.68 -6.91
N PRO A 133 0.94 7.59 -7.86
CA PRO A 133 -0.03 8.54 -8.43
C PRO A 133 -1.03 7.83 -9.35
N VAL A 134 -1.93 7.01 -8.78
CA VAL A 134 -2.95 6.22 -9.51
C VAL A 134 -4.36 6.80 -9.33
N GLY A 135 -4.48 8.09 -9.17
CA GLY A 135 -5.75 8.75 -8.88
C GLY A 135 -6.56 9.12 -10.13
N ASN A 136 -7.88 9.28 -9.92
CA ASN A 136 -8.84 9.79 -10.92
C ASN A 136 -8.72 11.31 -11.15
N GLY A 137 -7.55 11.90 -10.93
CA GLY A 137 -7.31 13.29 -11.27
C GLY A 137 -7.48 13.47 -12.77
N GLY A 138 -8.50 14.18 -13.20
CA GLY A 138 -8.90 14.38 -14.61
C GLY A 138 -7.87 15.07 -15.51
N GLY A 139 -6.59 14.96 -15.17
CA GLY A 139 -5.45 15.42 -15.94
C GLY A 139 -4.43 14.30 -16.15
N ALA A 140 -3.66 14.37 -17.21
CA ALA A 140 -2.61 13.40 -17.56
C ALA A 140 -1.57 13.20 -16.42
N GLY A 141 -1.42 14.18 -15.52
CA GLY A 141 -0.42 14.15 -14.43
C GLY A 141 -0.77 13.28 -13.22
N GLY A 142 -1.99 12.78 -13.08
CA GLY A 142 -2.43 12.04 -11.89
C GLY A 142 -2.75 10.55 -12.13
N ASP A 143 -2.56 10.04 -13.34
CA ASP A 143 -2.93 8.65 -13.70
C ASP A 143 -1.72 7.90 -14.27
N LEU A 144 -0.91 7.38 -13.39
CA LEU A 144 0.30 6.61 -13.74
C LEU A 144 -0.02 5.43 -14.65
N ILE A 145 -1.04 4.63 -14.30
CA ILE A 145 -1.39 3.42 -15.06
C ILE A 145 -1.91 3.81 -16.45
N GLY A 146 -2.83 4.78 -16.51
CA GLY A 146 -3.33 5.28 -17.77
C GLY A 146 -2.26 5.91 -18.65
N ASN A 147 -1.28 6.59 -18.07
CA ASN A 147 -0.13 7.09 -18.83
C ASN A 147 0.73 5.95 -19.36
N ALA A 148 0.99 4.90 -18.57
CA ALA A 148 1.74 3.74 -19.02
C ALA A 148 1.06 2.98 -20.19
N LEU A 149 -0.26 2.90 -20.17
CA LEU A 149 -1.03 2.24 -21.24
C LEU A 149 -1.09 3.07 -22.53
N ARG A 150 -0.97 4.40 -22.43
CA ARG A 150 -1.01 5.33 -23.57
C ARG A 150 0.39 5.77 -24.04
N ALA A 151 1.41 5.52 -23.25
CA ALA A 151 2.76 5.97 -23.55
C ALA A 151 3.27 5.33 -24.84
N ASN A 152 3.94 6.13 -25.64
CA ASN A 152 4.58 5.69 -26.88
C ASN A 152 5.66 4.64 -26.57
N PRO A 153 5.52 3.39 -27.05
CA PRO A 153 6.46 2.31 -26.75
C PRO A 153 7.83 2.48 -27.41
N THR A 154 7.98 3.44 -28.33
CA THR A 154 9.29 3.75 -28.91
C THR A 154 10.11 4.74 -28.09
N MET A 155 9.54 5.34 -27.01
CA MET A 155 10.26 6.20 -26.10
C MET A 155 11.13 5.38 -25.15
N PRO A 156 12.40 5.75 -24.93
CA PRO A 156 13.20 5.18 -23.85
C PRO A 156 12.75 5.69 -22.49
N VAL A 157 13.03 4.95 -21.42
CA VAL A 157 12.79 5.41 -20.05
C VAL A 157 13.73 6.57 -19.70
N TYR A 158 15.00 6.47 -20.10
CA TYR A 158 16.04 7.44 -19.83
C TYR A 158 16.67 7.96 -21.12
N ASN A 159 17.14 9.20 -21.09
CA ASN A 159 17.96 9.79 -22.15
C ASN A 159 19.43 9.33 -22.01
N GLY A 160 20.29 9.74 -22.97
CA GLY A 160 21.70 9.38 -22.97
C GLY A 160 22.51 9.92 -21.79
N ASN A 161 21.98 10.87 -21.00
CA ASN A 161 22.60 11.42 -19.80
C ASN A 161 22.12 10.73 -18.51
N GLY A 162 21.16 9.80 -18.61
CA GLY A 162 20.56 9.12 -17.47
C GLY A 162 19.37 9.85 -16.83
N ASP A 163 18.93 10.97 -17.39
CA ASP A 163 17.70 11.65 -16.95
C ASP A 163 16.48 10.96 -17.56
N PHE A 164 15.31 11.12 -16.94
CA PHE A 164 14.07 10.63 -17.52
C PHE A 164 13.80 11.26 -18.88
N PHE A 165 13.54 10.42 -19.87
CA PHE A 165 13.25 10.91 -21.21
C PHE A 165 11.90 11.65 -21.22
N GLN A 166 11.91 12.88 -21.74
CA GLN A 166 10.73 13.75 -21.82
C GLN A 166 10.71 14.44 -23.19
N PRO A 167 9.89 13.96 -24.14
CA PRO A 167 9.90 14.50 -25.51
C PRO A 167 9.26 15.92 -25.59
N ASN A 168 8.31 16.23 -24.70
CA ASN A 168 7.60 17.48 -24.64
C ASN A 168 6.95 17.68 -23.26
N THR A 169 6.27 18.81 -23.06
CA THR A 169 5.62 19.16 -21.76
C THR A 169 4.27 18.50 -21.52
N THR A 170 3.72 17.79 -22.51
CA THR A 170 2.38 17.16 -22.42
C THR A 170 2.41 15.65 -22.36
N THR A 171 3.55 15.04 -22.70
CA THR A 171 3.75 13.58 -22.62
C THR A 171 4.51 13.25 -21.34
N PHE A 172 3.88 12.53 -20.43
CA PHE A 172 4.50 12.15 -19.17
C PHE A 172 5.18 10.78 -19.28
N ASN A 173 6.43 10.72 -18.85
CA ASN A 173 7.15 9.46 -18.68
C ASN A 173 6.59 8.76 -17.43
N PRO A 174 5.98 7.56 -17.55
CA PRO A 174 5.35 6.87 -16.41
C PRO A 174 6.34 6.55 -15.28
N VAL A 175 7.58 6.19 -15.61
CA VAL A 175 8.60 5.89 -14.60
C VAL A 175 9.03 7.17 -13.88
N ALA A 176 9.12 8.30 -14.59
CA ALA A 176 9.37 9.59 -13.97
C ALA A 176 8.23 9.98 -13.01
N MET A 177 6.98 9.79 -13.40
CA MET A 177 5.83 10.04 -12.53
C MET A 177 5.92 9.22 -11.23
N ALA A 178 6.21 7.93 -11.35
CA ALA A 178 6.31 7.06 -10.18
C ALA A 178 7.49 7.44 -9.25
N ASN A 179 8.57 8.03 -9.79
CA ASN A 179 9.77 8.33 -9.02
C ASN A 179 9.83 9.77 -8.51
N LEU A 180 9.20 10.72 -9.21
CA LEU A 180 9.31 12.14 -8.88
C LEU A 180 8.08 12.67 -8.12
N ILE A 181 6.94 11.97 -8.18
CA ILE A 181 5.76 12.32 -7.39
C ILE A 181 5.86 11.59 -6.06
N ASP A 182 6.02 12.35 -4.98
CA ASP A 182 6.11 11.84 -3.62
C ASP A 182 4.79 12.13 -2.89
N ASP A 183 3.96 11.11 -2.75
CA ASP A 183 2.69 11.16 -2.02
C ASP A 183 2.76 10.21 -0.82
N ARG A 184 2.85 10.79 0.37
CA ARG A 184 2.97 10.06 1.63
C ARG A 184 1.91 10.49 2.61
N SER A 185 1.44 9.54 3.37
CA SER A 185 0.58 9.81 4.52
C SER A 185 1.04 9.04 5.75
N GLN A 186 0.97 9.68 6.90
CA GLN A 186 1.17 9.05 8.18
C GLN A 186 -0.13 9.12 8.98
N THR A 187 -0.52 8.01 9.55
CA THR A 187 -1.72 7.91 10.40
C THR A 187 -1.34 7.31 11.74
N ASP A 188 -1.53 8.09 12.79
CA ASP A 188 -1.45 7.62 14.17
C ASP A 188 -2.86 7.39 14.70
N SER A 189 -3.11 6.22 15.26
CA SER A 189 -4.39 5.89 15.85
C SER A 189 -4.23 5.35 17.28
N PHE A 190 -5.13 5.77 18.14
CA PHE A 190 -5.22 5.28 19.50
C PHE A 190 -6.67 4.99 19.85
N LEU A 191 -6.95 3.77 20.27
CA LEU A 191 -8.26 3.33 20.71
C LEU A 191 -8.13 2.77 22.12
N ALA A 192 -8.90 3.33 23.05
CA ALA A 192 -8.99 2.85 24.42
C ALA A 192 -10.45 2.54 24.79
N ASN A 193 -10.66 1.44 25.45
CA ASN A 193 -11.92 1.11 26.06
C ASN A 193 -11.65 0.62 27.50
N VAL A 194 -12.27 1.24 28.47
CA VAL A 194 -12.17 0.86 29.89
C VAL A 194 -13.57 0.57 30.41
N ALA A 195 -13.75 -0.58 31.05
CA ALA A 195 -15.02 -0.97 31.63
C ALA A 195 -14.85 -1.40 33.09
N ALA A 196 -15.81 -1.01 33.90
CA ALA A 196 -15.96 -1.46 35.29
C ALA A 196 -17.30 -2.17 35.45
N THR A 197 -17.27 -3.41 35.92
CA THR A 197 -18.46 -4.19 36.20
C THR A 197 -18.56 -4.43 37.70
N PHE A 198 -19.62 -3.95 38.32
CA PHE A 198 -19.94 -4.15 39.74
C PHE A 198 -21.03 -5.22 39.88
N LYS A 199 -20.80 -6.24 40.70
CA LYS A 199 -21.79 -7.23 41.12
C LYS A 199 -22.42 -6.74 42.44
N LEU A 200 -23.55 -6.06 42.34
CA LEU A 200 -24.18 -5.40 43.48
C LEU A 200 -24.96 -6.35 44.39
N ALA A 201 -25.58 -7.38 43.79
CA ALA A 201 -26.31 -8.42 44.50
C ALA A 201 -26.44 -9.66 43.59
N LYS A 202 -26.97 -10.79 44.13
CA LYS A 202 -27.24 -11.97 43.34
C LYS A 202 -28.21 -11.65 42.20
N GLY A 203 -27.75 -11.78 40.97
CA GLY A 203 -28.53 -11.46 39.77
C GLY A 203 -28.55 -9.97 39.38
N LEU A 204 -27.88 -9.09 40.14
CA LEU A 204 -27.82 -7.66 39.84
C LEU A 204 -26.36 -7.23 39.56
N THR A 205 -26.10 -6.81 38.35
CA THR A 205 -24.80 -6.28 37.93
C THR A 205 -24.97 -4.91 37.28
N ASN A 206 -23.99 -4.02 37.47
CA ASN A 206 -23.88 -2.76 36.75
C ASN A 206 -22.56 -2.80 35.94
N LYS A 207 -22.61 -2.48 34.67
CA LYS A 207 -21.43 -2.32 33.82
C LYS A 207 -21.40 -0.90 33.26
N THR A 208 -20.32 -0.20 33.55
CA THR A 208 -20.01 1.11 32.96
C THR A 208 -18.78 0.99 32.10
N ASN A 209 -18.81 1.55 30.89
CA ASN A 209 -17.67 1.58 29.98
C ASN A 209 -17.53 2.97 29.33
N VAL A 210 -16.30 3.30 29.04
CA VAL A 210 -15.90 4.53 28.34
C VAL A 210 -15.00 4.16 27.20
#